data_b34fbd6a552a6e4cce2b93a606e4f828
#
_entry.id   b34fbd6a552a6e4cce2b93a606e4f828
#
_cell.length_a   1.000
_cell.length_b   1.000
_cell.length_c   1.000
_cell.angle_alpha   90.00
_cell.angle_beta   90.00
_cell.angle_gamma   90.00
#
_symmetry.space_group_name_H-M   'P 1'
#
loop_
_entity.id
_entity.type
_entity.pdbx_description
1 polymer ?
#
loop_
_entity_poly.entity_id
_entity_poly.type
_entity_poly.pdbx_seq_one_letter_code
_entity_poly.pdbx_strand_id
1 'polypeptide(L)'
;MAPRNSFTRAIRTKAQPIWDRELKHPFVRGLADGTLSIDRFRFYLAQDYLFLVEYSRVFALAAAKARDLQTIGLFTRLLDETLNTEMQLHRDYCRRLGIAESDLEGTVPAPVTHGYTRHLLTVAYSGSIVDIVAAVLPCQLGYAEIGTALAGEDRGCANPKYAEWIRTYSSQEFIAGAEKLGSLVDDLTAGWPARELAYLETLFLTSSRYEYLFWEMAWNQSSWPL
;
A
#
# COMPACT_ATOMS: atom_id res chain seq x y z
N MET A 1 -18.74 12.21 6.93
CA MET A 1 -17.88 12.82 7.99
C MET A 1 -17.64 11.76 9.05
N ALA A 2 -16.44 11.21 9.16
CA ALA A 2 -16.11 10.25 10.22
C ALA A 2 -16.34 10.88 11.60
N PRO A 3 -16.85 10.14 12.61
CA PRO A 3 -17.07 10.65 13.95
C PRO A 3 -15.75 11.19 14.53
N ARG A 4 -15.82 12.21 15.39
CA ARG A 4 -14.65 12.92 15.97
C ARG A 4 -13.65 12.02 16.71
N ASN A 5 -14.01 10.77 17.03
CA ASN A 5 -13.22 9.77 17.76
C ASN A 5 -13.14 8.44 17.00
N SER A 6 -12.91 8.44 15.68
CA SER A 6 -12.71 7.19 14.96
C SER A 6 -11.34 6.57 15.29
N PHE A 7 -11.29 5.24 15.35
CA PHE A 7 -10.05 4.51 15.56
C PHE A 7 -9.03 4.82 14.45
N THR A 8 -9.48 4.78 13.20
CA THR A 8 -8.65 5.11 12.02
C THR A 8 -7.96 6.46 12.17
N ARG A 9 -8.70 7.49 12.57
CA ARG A 9 -8.12 8.82 12.78
C ARG A 9 -7.07 8.84 13.90
N ALA A 10 -7.36 8.14 15.00
CA ALA A 10 -6.44 8.07 16.14
C ALA A 10 -5.11 7.39 15.77
N ILE A 11 -5.18 6.24 15.08
CA ILE A 11 -3.96 5.51 14.67
C ILE A 11 -3.21 6.24 13.56
N ARG A 12 -3.94 6.91 12.62
CA ARG A 12 -3.32 7.74 11.58
C ARG A 12 -2.50 8.90 12.20
N THR A 13 -3.04 9.54 13.26
CA THR A 13 -2.33 10.59 14.01
C THR A 13 -1.06 10.06 14.66
N LYS A 14 -1.09 8.84 15.22
CA LYS A 14 0.11 8.21 15.80
C LYS A 14 1.15 7.84 14.73
N ALA A 15 0.72 7.46 13.55
CA ALA A 15 1.61 7.16 12.43
C ALA A 15 2.18 8.42 11.75
N GLN A 16 1.64 9.63 12.04
CA GLN A 16 2.03 10.87 11.39
C GLN A 16 3.56 11.07 11.23
N PRO A 17 4.41 10.82 12.27
CA PRO A 17 5.85 11.00 12.12
C PRO A 17 6.50 10.07 11.08
N ILE A 18 5.92 8.91 10.82
CA ILE A 18 6.38 7.97 9.78
C ILE A 18 5.96 8.50 8.41
N TRP A 19 4.70 8.84 8.24
CA TRP A 19 4.11 9.29 6.98
C TRP A 19 4.66 10.65 6.51
N ASP A 20 5.00 11.55 7.44
CA ASP A 20 5.70 12.79 7.13
C ASP A 20 7.10 12.54 6.54
N ARG A 21 7.76 11.45 6.95
CA ARG A 21 9.04 11.03 6.36
C ARG A 21 8.85 10.40 4.98
N GLU A 22 7.77 9.65 4.76
CA GLU A 22 7.45 9.08 3.45
C GLU A 22 7.22 10.18 2.42
N LEU A 23 6.42 11.20 2.72
CA LEU A 23 6.18 12.33 1.84
C LEU A 23 7.46 13.14 1.52
N LYS A 24 8.42 13.14 2.44
CA LYS A 24 9.73 13.81 2.26
C LYS A 24 10.81 12.88 1.72
N HIS A 25 10.50 11.59 1.55
CA HIS A 25 11.48 10.61 1.12
C HIS A 25 12.01 10.95 -0.29
N PRO A 26 13.34 10.85 -0.55
CA PRO A 26 13.90 11.23 -1.84
C PRO A 26 13.33 10.44 -3.03
N PHE A 27 12.90 9.19 -2.83
CA PHE A 27 12.20 8.43 -3.86
C PHE A 27 10.85 9.10 -4.23
N VAL A 28 10.01 9.39 -3.23
CA VAL A 28 8.70 10.02 -3.40
C VAL A 28 8.86 11.43 -3.98
N ARG A 29 9.83 12.20 -3.50
CA ARG A 29 10.13 13.54 -4.05
C ARG A 29 10.59 13.46 -5.49
N GLY A 30 11.42 12.49 -5.83
CA GLY A 30 11.89 12.26 -7.19
C GLY A 30 10.80 11.83 -8.17
N LEU A 31 9.71 11.20 -7.70
CA LEU A 31 8.50 10.99 -8.51
C LEU A 31 7.83 12.32 -8.86
N ALA A 32 7.67 13.21 -7.85
CA ALA A 32 7.00 14.50 -8.00
C ALA A 32 7.73 15.43 -8.96
N ASP A 33 9.05 15.60 -8.80
CA ASP A 33 9.86 16.52 -9.59
C ASP A 33 10.48 15.88 -10.85
N GLY A 34 10.31 14.57 -11.02
CA GLY A 34 10.81 13.82 -12.18
C GLY A 34 12.31 13.50 -12.15
N THR A 35 12.98 13.72 -11.03
CA THR A 35 14.42 13.47 -10.86
C THR A 35 14.77 12.05 -10.45
N LEU A 36 13.77 11.22 -10.07
CA LEU A 36 13.99 9.83 -9.72
C LEU A 36 14.71 9.10 -10.87
N SER A 37 15.78 8.36 -10.57
CA SER A 37 16.46 7.58 -11.60
C SER A 37 15.59 6.42 -12.07
N ILE A 38 15.68 6.12 -13.36
CA ILE A 38 14.88 5.05 -13.95
C ILE A 38 15.23 3.68 -13.37
N ASP A 39 16.47 3.46 -12.96
CA ASP A 39 16.91 2.20 -12.37
C ASP A 39 16.30 1.96 -10.99
N ARG A 40 16.16 3.02 -10.16
CA ARG A 40 15.44 2.94 -8.89
C ARG A 40 13.95 2.66 -9.11
N PHE A 41 13.35 3.29 -10.10
CA PHE A 41 11.96 3.06 -10.44
C PHE A 41 11.72 1.64 -10.99
N ARG A 42 12.63 1.12 -11.82
CA ARG A 42 12.60 -0.29 -12.28
C ARG A 42 12.68 -1.26 -11.12
N PHE A 43 13.61 -1.02 -10.20
CA PHE A 43 13.75 -1.87 -9.01
C PHE A 43 12.48 -1.83 -8.16
N TYR A 44 11.92 -0.64 -7.91
CA TYR A 44 10.64 -0.46 -7.22
C TYR A 44 9.54 -1.28 -7.90
N LEU A 45 9.34 -1.12 -9.21
CA LEU A 45 8.29 -1.83 -9.95
C LEU A 45 8.41 -3.35 -9.84
N ALA A 46 9.63 -3.89 -9.90
CA ALA A 46 9.86 -5.31 -9.77
C ALA A 46 9.53 -5.83 -8.36
N GLN A 47 9.93 -5.10 -7.33
CA GLN A 47 9.63 -5.44 -5.94
C GLN A 47 8.14 -5.27 -5.61
N ASP A 48 7.51 -4.22 -6.14
CA ASP A 48 6.10 -3.94 -5.93
C ASP A 48 5.21 -4.94 -6.68
N TYR A 49 5.61 -5.40 -7.86
CA TYR A 49 4.95 -6.52 -8.54
C TYR A 49 4.86 -7.77 -7.64
N LEU A 50 5.97 -8.14 -7.00
CA LEU A 50 5.99 -9.26 -6.06
C LEU A 50 5.13 -9.00 -4.81
N PHE A 51 5.16 -7.78 -4.30
CA PHE A 51 4.30 -7.36 -3.20
C PHE A 51 2.83 -7.50 -3.56
N LEU A 52 2.39 -7.01 -4.72
CA LEU A 52 0.99 -7.07 -5.17
C LEU A 52 0.49 -8.49 -5.37
N VAL A 53 1.35 -9.43 -5.79
CA VAL A 53 1.00 -10.87 -5.85
C VAL A 53 0.60 -11.40 -4.47
N GLU A 54 1.39 -11.11 -3.44
CA GLU A 54 1.08 -11.55 -2.07
C GLU A 54 -0.08 -10.75 -1.46
N TYR A 55 -0.18 -9.47 -1.78
CA TYR A 55 -1.26 -8.59 -1.35
C TYR A 55 -2.62 -9.05 -1.89
N SER A 56 -2.66 -9.52 -3.13
CA SER A 56 -3.84 -10.15 -3.72
C SER A 56 -4.31 -11.36 -2.91
N ARG A 57 -3.37 -12.20 -2.42
CA ARG A 57 -3.69 -13.33 -1.54
C ARG A 57 -4.28 -12.87 -0.20
N VAL A 58 -3.77 -11.76 0.34
CA VAL A 58 -4.33 -11.16 1.57
C VAL A 58 -5.79 -10.75 1.37
N PHE A 59 -6.12 -10.09 0.27
CA PHE A 59 -7.50 -9.71 -0.04
C PHE A 59 -8.41 -10.92 -0.29
N ALA A 60 -7.92 -11.96 -0.95
CA ALA A 60 -8.66 -13.21 -1.12
C ALA A 60 -8.98 -13.88 0.23
N LEU A 61 -8.00 -13.93 1.14
CA LEU A 61 -8.19 -14.44 2.51
C LEU A 61 -9.15 -13.56 3.31
N ALA A 62 -9.08 -12.23 3.15
CA ALA A 62 -10.02 -11.31 3.80
C ALA A 62 -11.45 -11.54 3.31
N ALA A 63 -11.66 -11.69 2.00
CA ALA A 63 -12.98 -12.04 1.45
C ALA A 63 -13.51 -13.37 1.99
N ALA A 64 -12.63 -14.39 2.10
CA ALA A 64 -13.01 -15.70 2.65
C ALA A 64 -13.36 -15.66 4.15
N LYS A 65 -12.77 -14.73 4.91
CA LYS A 65 -13.03 -14.57 6.37
C LYS A 65 -14.19 -13.62 6.67
N ALA A 66 -14.63 -12.81 5.71
CA ALA A 66 -15.75 -11.90 5.89
C ALA A 66 -17.06 -12.66 6.11
N ARG A 67 -17.91 -12.15 7.01
CA ARG A 67 -19.16 -12.83 7.41
C ARG A 67 -20.38 -12.36 6.63
N ASP A 68 -20.31 -11.18 6.03
CA ASP A 68 -21.42 -10.56 5.31
C ASP A 68 -21.06 -10.27 3.85
N LEU A 69 -22.07 -10.22 3.00
CA LEU A 69 -21.90 -10.02 1.55
C LEU A 69 -21.31 -8.66 1.19
N GLN A 70 -21.51 -7.63 2.00
CA GLN A 70 -20.99 -6.30 1.75
C GLN A 70 -19.47 -6.30 1.92
N THR A 71 -18.97 -6.88 3.01
CA THR A 71 -17.54 -7.02 3.29
C THR A 71 -16.86 -7.97 2.29
N ILE A 72 -17.51 -9.11 1.96
CA ILE A 72 -17.03 -10.00 0.89
C ILE A 72 -16.88 -9.22 -0.42
N GLY A 73 -17.91 -8.46 -0.82
CA GLY A 73 -17.92 -7.66 -2.03
C GLY A 73 -16.87 -6.54 -2.03
N LEU A 74 -16.56 -5.94 -0.88
CA LEU A 74 -15.49 -4.97 -0.75
C LEU A 74 -14.12 -5.59 -1.08
N PHE A 75 -13.77 -6.69 -0.42
CA PHE A 75 -12.48 -7.35 -0.65
C PHE A 75 -12.35 -7.99 -2.03
N THR A 76 -13.46 -8.46 -2.60
CA THR A 76 -13.47 -8.95 -3.99
C THR A 76 -13.16 -7.82 -4.98
N ARG A 77 -13.69 -6.62 -4.76
CA ARG A 77 -13.36 -5.44 -5.60
C ARG A 77 -11.91 -5.02 -5.43
N LEU A 78 -11.40 -4.93 -4.20
CA LEU A 78 -10.00 -4.60 -3.95
C LEU A 78 -9.06 -5.62 -4.59
N LEU A 79 -9.40 -6.91 -4.53
CA LEU A 79 -8.67 -7.97 -5.21
C LEU A 79 -8.68 -7.78 -6.74
N ASP A 80 -9.85 -7.48 -7.31
CA ASP A 80 -10.01 -7.24 -8.75
C ASP A 80 -9.22 -5.99 -9.20
N GLU A 81 -9.32 -4.89 -8.44
CA GLU A 81 -8.57 -3.65 -8.69
C GLU A 81 -7.06 -3.89 -8.65
N THR A 82 -6.57 -4.65 -7.65
CA THR A 82 -5.16 -5.02 -7.56
C THR A 82 -4.70 -5.84 -8.75
N LEU A 83 -5.44 -6.88 -9.13
CA LEU A 83 -5.05 -7.79 -10.22
C LEU A 83 -5.19 -7.17 -11.61
N ASN A 84 -6.21 -6.34 -11.84
CA ASN A 84 -6.57 -5.85 -13.16
C ASN A 84 -6.21 -4.37 -13.40
N THR A 85 -6.00 -3.58 -12.35
CA THR A 85 -5.61 -2.16 -12.48
C THR A 85 -4.16 -1.95 -12.07
N GLU A 86 -3.78 -2.23 -10.83
CA GLU A 86 -2.43 -1.97 -10.33
C GLU A 86 -1.39 -2.88 -11.01
N MET A 87 -1.64 -4.18 -11.07
CA MET A 87 -0.75 -5.13 -11.76
C MET A 87 -0.62 -4.81 -13.26
N GLN A 88 -1.69 -4.32 -13.91
CA GLN A 88 -1.62 -3.90 -15.30
C GLN A 88 -0.78 -2.64 -15.47
N LEU A 89 -0.92 -1.66 -14.56
CA LEU A 89 -0.07 -0.47 -14.53
C LEU A 89 1.43 -0.87 -14.46
N HIS A 90 1.77 -1.81 -13.57
CA HIS A 90 3.13 -2.31 -13.42
C HIS A 90 3.64 -2.98 -14.69
N ARG A 91 2.85 -3.86 -15.30
CA ARG A 91 3.20 -4.52 -16.58
C ARG A 91 3.41 -3.51 -17.70
N ASP A 92 2.58 -2.47 -17.79
CA ASP A 92 2.70 -1.43 -18.80
C ASP A 92 3.95 -0.57 -18.61
N TYR A 93 4.29 -0.23 -17.37
CA TYR A 93 5.56 0.41 -17.05
C TYR A 93 6.75 -0.48 -17.40
N CYS A 94 6.74 -1.73 -16.98
CA CYS A 94 7.80 -2.68 -17.26
C CYS A 94 8.03 -2.84 -18.77
N ARG A 95 6.96 -2.99 -19.55
CA ARG A 95 7.04 -3.06 -21.02
C ARG A 95 7.68 -1.80 -21.62
N ARG A 96 7.26 -0.60 -21.18
CA ARG A 96 7.84 0.67 -21.65
C ARG A 96 9.30 0.85 -21.25
N LEU A 97 9.70 0.28 -20.14
CA LEU A 97 11.07 0.33 -19.63
C LEU A 97 11.95 -0.83 -20.13
N GLY A 98 11.41 -1.70 -20.98
CA GLY A 98 12.16 -2.84 -21.54
C GLY A 98 12.44 -3.96 -20.54
N ILE A 99 11.61 -4.09 -19.49
CA ILE A 99 11.65 -5.21 -18.56
C ILE A 99 10.70 -6.30 -19.09
N ALA A 100 11.23 -7.49 -19.36
CA ALA A 100 10.42 -8.62 -19.81
C ALA A 100 9.56 -9.16 -18.67
N GLU A 101 8.40 -9.72 -18.99
CA GLU A 101 7.52 -10.33 -17.98
C GLU A 101 8.20 -11.50 -17.26
N SER A 102 9.02 -12.28 -17.98
CA SER A 102 9.86 -13.33 -17.41
C SER A 102 10.86 -12.82 -16.37
N ASP A 103 11.35 -11.57 -16.51
CA ASP A 103 12.30 -10.98 -15.56
C ASP A 103 11.58 -10.58 -14.26
N LEU A 104 10.30 -10.15 -14.37
CA LEU A 104 9.46 -9.88 -13.20
C LEU A 104 9.16 -11.17 -12.42
N GLU A 105 8.77 -12.23 -13.13
CA GLU A 105 8.49 -13.54 -12.52
C GLU A 105 9.74 -14.17 -11.90
N GLY A 106 10.92 -13.93 -12.48
CA GLY A 106 12.22 -14.37 -11.96
C GLY A 106 12.81 -13.49 -10.86
N THR A 107 12.16 -12.37 -10.52
CA THR A 107 12.66 -11.43 -9.51
C THR A 107 12.67 -12.07 -8.12
N VAL A 108 13.80 -11.95 -7.41
CA VAL A 108 13.92 -12.39 -6.01
C VAL A 108 13.39 -11.29 -5.09
N PRO A 109 12.45 -11.59 -4.16
CA PRO A 109 12.00 -10.62 -3.19
C PRO A 109 13.16 -10.08 -2.34
N ALA A 110 13.35 -8.80 -2.30
CA ALA A 110 14.31 -8.16 -1.39
C ALA A 110 13.90 -8.38 0.08
N PRO A 111 14.83 -8.24 1.05
CA PRO A 111 14.52 -8.49 2.47
C PRO A 111 13.28 -7.76 2.98
N VAL A 112 13.08 -6.51 2.58
CA VAL A 112 11.92 -5.70 3.00
C VAL A 112 10.64 -6.22 2.36
N THR A 113 10.63 -6.48 1.05
CA THR A 113 9.48 -7.08 0.34
C THR A 113 9.08 -8.41 0.98
N HIS A 114 10.08 -9.28 1.23
CA HIS A 114 9.84 -10.55 1.90
C HIS A 114 9.27 -10.36 3.31
N GLY A 115 9.88 -9.52 4.15
CA GLY A 115 9.42 -9.28 5.50
C GLY A 115 8.01 -8.69 5.56
N TYR A 116 7.72 -7.71 4.71
CA TYR A 116 6.42 -7.06 4.69
C TYR A 116 5.31 -8.01 4.21
N THR A 117 5.54 -8.72 3.12
CA THR A 117 4.54 -9.69 2.62
C THR A 117 4.31 -10.82 3.63
N ARG A 118 5.35 -11.31 4.33
CA ARG A 118 5.18 -12.31 5.40
C ARG A 118 4.42 -11.76 6.59
N HIS A 119 4.65 -10.49 6.99
CA HIS A 119 3.85 -9.83 8.01
C HIS A 119 2.36 -9.84 7.62
N LEU A 120 2.00 -9.34 6.45
CA LEU A 120 0.61 -9.27 6.00
C LEU A 120 -0.05 -10.66 5.89
N LEU A 121 0.64 -11.63 5.30
CA LEU A 121 0.13 -13.00 5.18
C LEU A 121 -0.03 -13.68 6.54
N THR A 122 0.90 -13.48 7.48
CA THR A 122 0.77 -14.01 8.83
C THR A 122 -0.50 -13.49 9.49
N VAL A 123 -0.75 -12.17 9.40
CA VAL A 123 -1.99 -11.58 9.89
C VAL A 123 -3.21 -12.15 9.16
N ALA A 124 -3.12 -12.29 7.82
CA ALA A 124 -4.24 -12.78 7.03
C ALA A 124 -4.59 -14.25 7.33
N TYR A 125 -3.63 -15.10 7.62
CA TYR A 125 -3.88 -16.50 7.99
C TYR A 125 -4.34 -16.66 9.42
N SER A 126 -3.70 -16.02 10.39
CA SER A 126 -3.92 -16.23 11.82
C SER A 126 -4.94 -15.28 12.45
N GLY A 127 -5.06 -14.06 11.92
CA GLY A 127 -5.91 -13.01 12.48
C GLY A 127 -7.38 -13.06 12.02
N SER A 128 -8.16 -12.17 12.60
CA SER A 128 -9.55 -11.88 12.21
C SER A 128 -9.59 -10.89 11.03
N ILE A 129 -10.82 -10.63 10.52
CA ILE A 129 -11.02 -9.65 9.45
C ILE A 129 -10.55 -8.25 9.86
N VAL A 130 -10.77 -7.84 11.11
CA VAL A 130 -10.36 -6.53 11.60
C VAL A 130 -8.84 -6.40 11.72
N ASP A 131 -8.15 -7.49 12.06
CA ASP A 131 -6.69 -7.53 12.09
C ASP A 131 -6.11 -7.34 10.68
N ILE A 132 -6.73 -8.00 9.69
CA ILE A 132 -6.34 -7.86 8.28
C ILE A 132 -6.53 -6.41 7.83
N VAL A 133 -7.70 -5.81 8.09
CA VAL A 133 -7.96 -4.41 7.72
C VAL A 133 -6.93 -3.48 8.35
N ALA A 134 -6.66 -3.62 9.65
CA ALA A 134 -5.66 -2.80 10.34
C ALA A 134 -4.26 -2.94 9.74
N ALA A 135 -3.89 -4.14 9.27
CA ALA A 135 -2.58 -4.39 8.68
C ALA A 135 -2.45 -3.88 7.23
N VAL A 136 -3.51 -3.94 6.42
CA VAL A 136 -3.47 -3.50 5.01
C VAL A 136 -3.72 -1.99 4.84
N LEU A 137 -4.38 -1.36 5.82
CA LEU A 137 -4.82 0.03 5.75
C LEU A 137 -3.67 1.04 5.52
N PRO A 138 -2.46 0.89 6.10
CA PRO A 138 -1.34 1.79 5.82
C PRO A 138 -0.96 1.86 4.34
N CYS A 139 -0.92 0.74 3.64
CA CYS A 139 -0.66 0.71 2.20
C CYS A 139 -1.71 1.52 1.43
N GLN A 140 -2.99 1.21 1.63
CA GLN A 140 -4.08 1.87 0.91
C GLN A 140 -4.16 3.38 1.19
N LEU A 141 -4.15 3.77 2.47
CA LEU A 141 -4.22 5.19 2.84
C LEU A 141 -2.93 5.94 2.51
N GLY A 142 -1.77 5.32 2.70
CA GLY A 142 -0.47 5.93 2.44
C GLY A 142 -0.29 6.28 0.96
N TYR A 143 -0.58 5.33 0.07
CA TYR A 143 -0.52 5.58 -1.37
C TYR A 143 -1.55 6.61 -1.83
N ALA A 144 -2.77 6.61 -1.29
CA ALA A 144 -3.78 7.63 -1.57
C ALA A 144 -3.32 9.03 -1.12
N GLU A 145 -2.72 9.17 0.07
CA GLU A 145 -2.18 10.43 0.57
C GLU A 145 -0.99 10.91 -0.25
N ILE A 146 -0.04 10.03 -0.56
CA ILE A 146 1.12 10.36 -1.40
C ILE A 146 0.64 10.76 -2.81
N GLY A 147 -0.19 9.95 -3.45
CA GLY A 147 -0.73 10.24 -4.78
C GLY A 147 -1.43 11.61 -4.82
N THR A 148 -2.31 11.87 -3.85
CA THR A 148 -3.04 13.14 -3.73
C THR A 148 -2.09 14.32 -3.51
N ALA A 149 -1.11 14.18 -2.62
CA ALA A 149 -0.13 15.23 -2.34
C ALA A 149 0.68 15.57 -3.60
N LEU A 150 1.19 14.55 -4.30
CA LEU A 150 1.98 14.75 -5.51
C LEU A 150 1.14 15.31 -6.68
N ALA A 151 -0.11 14.88 -6.82
CA ALA A 151 -1.03 15.42 -7.84
C ALA A 151 -1.38 16.88 -7.61
N GLY A 152 -1.39 17.34 -6.36
CA GLY A 152 -1.62 18.75 -5.98
C GLY A 152 -0.45 19.67 -6.22
N GLU A 153 0.73 19.17 -6.54
CA GLU A 153 1.92 19.96 -6.85
C GLU A 153 1.96 20.38 -8.33
N ASP A 154 2.41 21.59 -8.63
CA ASP A 154 2.45 22.16 -10.00
C ASP A 154 3.17 21.26 -11.02
N ARG A 155 4.13 20.46 -10.57
CA ARG A 155 4.95 19.57 -11.40
C ARG A 155 4.59 18.09 -11.28
N GLY A 156 3.76 17.70 -10.34
CA GLY A 156 3.53 16.30 -10.01
C GLY A 156 3.07 15.44 -11.20
N CYS A 157 2.10 15.92 -11.97
CA CYS A 157 1.63 15.22 -13.17
C CYS A 157 2.26 15.73 -14.48
N ALA A 158 3.20 16.68 -14.42
CA ALA A 158 3.83 17.25 -15.62
C ALA A 158 4.91 16.34 -16.22
N ASN A 159 5.54 15.48 -15.40
CA ASN A 159 6.55 14.56 -15.90
C ASN A 159 5.89 13.27 -16.44
N PRO A 160 5.98 13.01 -17.77
CA PRO A 160 5.31 11.86 -18.38
C PRO A 160 5.82 10.51 -17.88
N LYS A 161 7.01 10.45 -17.25
CA LYS A 161 7.58 9.20 -16.74
C LYS A 161 6.79 8.65 -15.55
N TYR A 162 6.29 9.52 -14.67
CA TYR A 162 5.66 9.12 -13.41
C TYR A 162 4.22 9.59 -13.27
N ALA A 163 3.73 10.40 -14.21
CA ALA A 163 2.40 10.99 -14.17
C ALA A 163 1.26 9.96 -14.08
N GLU A 164 1.43 8.80 -14.72
CA GLU A 164 0.42 7.74 -14.66
C GLU A 164 0.37 7.09 -13.28
N TRP A 165 1.52 6.84 -12.64
CA TRP A 165 1.61 6.38 -11.27
C TRP A 165 0.89 7.35 -10.32
N ILE A 166 1.20 8.64 -10.41
CA ILE A 166 0.58 9.68 -9.58
C ILE A 166 -0.94 9.72 -9.80
N ARG A 167 -1.40 9.68 -11.06
CA ARG A 167 -2.84 9.68 -11.39
C ARG A 167 -3.56 8.44 -10.88
N THR A 168 -2.94 7.27 -10.92
CA THR A 168 -3.55 6.04 -10.41
C THR A 168 -3.83 6.15 -8.92
N TYR A 169 -2.82 6.52 -8.12
CA TYR A 169 -2.95 6.58 -6.67
C TYR A 169 -3.67 7.86 -6.16
N SER A 170 -3.87 8.87 -7.01
CA SER A 170 -4.74 10.03 -6.73
C SER A 170 -6.15 9.90 -7.33
N SER A 171 -6.48 8.77 -7.95
CA SER A 171 -7.81 8.57 -8.53
C SER A 171 -8.89 8.48 -7.45
N GLN A 172 -10.10 8.92 -7.81
CA GLN A 172 -11.25 8.88 -6.89
C GLN A 172 -11.60 7.44 -6.51
N GLU A 173 -11.40 6.49 -7.41
CA GLU A 173 -11.62 5.06 -7.19
C GLU A 173 -10.69 4.53 -6.10
N PHE A 174 -9.38 4.80 -6.23
CA PHE A 174 -8.38 4.36 -5.25
C PHE A 174 -8.62 4.97 -3.87
N ILE A 175 -8.83 6.29 -3.81
CA ILE A 175 -9.14 7.02 -2.57
C ILE A 175 -10.42 6.46 -1.91
N ALA A 176 -11.48 6.24 -2.68
CA ALA A 176 -12.73 5.70 -2.15
C ALA A 176 -12.58 4.27 -1.61
N GLY A 177 -11.71 3.44 -2.21
CA GLY A 177 -11.35 2.11 -1.70
C GLY A 177 -10.67 2.20 -0.32
N ALA A 178 -9.67 3.06 -0.19
CA ALA A 178 -8.96 3.30 1.06
C ALA A 178 -9.89 3.83 2.17
N GLU A 179 -10.77 4.78 1.84
CA GLU A 179 -11.76 5.32 2.78
C GLU A 179 -12.77 4.27 3.26
N LYS A 180 -13.22 3.36 2.38
CA LYS A 180 -14.11 2.26 2.74
C LYS A 180 -13.45 1.29 3.71
N LEU A 181 -12.16 0.99 3.53
CA LEU A 181 -11.41 0.17 4.49
C LEU A 181 -11.28 0.87 5.85
N GLY A 182 -10.99 2.17 5.85
CA GLY A 182 -10.97 2.98 7.08
C GLY A 182 -12.32 2.97 7.80
N SER A 183 -13.42 3.14 7.07
CA SER A 183 -14.77 3.07 7.63
C SER A 183 -15.09 1.68 8.17
N LEU A 184 -14.68 0.63 7.48
CA LEU A 184 -14.91 -0.75 7.92
C LEU A 184 -14.22 -1.04 9.26
N VAL A 185 -12.95 -0.64 9.44
CA VAL A 185 -12.28 -0.85 10.73
C VAL A 185 -12.90 -0.02 11.84
N ASP A 186 -13.35 1.21 11.56
CA ASP A 186 -14.05 2.04 12.54
C ASP A 186 -15.37 1.38 13.00
N ASP A 187 -16.14 0.84 12.07
CA ASP A 187 -17.40 0.14 12.37
C ASP A 187 -17.15 -1.15 13.17
N LEU A 188 -16.16 -1.95 12.78
CA LEU A 188 -15.81 -3.20 13.44
C LEU A 188 -15.24 -3.01 14.85
N THR A 189 -14.60 -1.86 15.11
CA THR A 189 -13.98 -1.56 16.40
C THR A 189 -14.84 -0.69 17.32
N ALA A 190 -16.04 -0.35 16.90
CA ALA A 190 -16.95 0.48 17.69
C ALA A 190 -17.19 -0.12 19.09
N GLY A 191 -16.82 0.62 20.13
CA GLY A 191 -16.97 0.19 21.52
C GLY A 191 -15.92 -0.82 22.03
N TRP A 192 -14.88 -1.11 21.26
CA TRP A 192 -13.82 -2.01 21.71
C TRP A 192 -13.00 -1.43 22.86
N PRO A 193 -12.55 -2.28 23.81
CA PRO A 193 -11.68 -1.83 24.90
C PRO A 193 -10.30 -1.43 24.40
N ALA A 194 -9.67 -0.47 25.07
CA ALA A 194 -8.40 0.11 24.67
C ALA A 194 -7.27 -0.92 24.46
N ARG A 195 -7.26 -2.01 25.21
CA ARG A 195 -6.25 -3.08 25.06
C ARG A 195 -6.34 -3.81 23.70
N GLU A 196 -7.57 -4.00 23.18
CA GLU A 196 -7.80 -4.65 21.91
C GLU A 196 -7.45 -3.71 20.75
N LEU A 197 -7.81 -2.43 20.90
CA LEU A 197 -7.37 -1.38 19.97
C LEU A 197 -5.84 -1.22 19.92
N ALA A 198 -5.13 -1.41 21.03
CA ALA A 198 -3.68 -1.36 21.07
C ALA A 198 -2.99 -2.46 20.24
N TYR A 199 -3.62 -3.62 20.12
CA TYR A 199 -3.13 -4.67 19.22
C TYR A 199 -3.26 -4.27 17.75
N LEU A 200 -4.43 -3.77 17.35
CA LEU A 200 -4.65 -3.27 15.99
C LEU A 200 -3.72 -2.10 15.64
N GLU A 201 -3.49 -1.20 16.61
CA GLU A 201 -2.50 -0.13 16.48
C GLU A 201 -1.10 -0.67 16.19
N THR A 202 -0.70 -1.75 16.86
CA THR A 202 0.60 -2.40 16.62
C THR A 202 0.70 -2.93 15.19
N LEU A 203 -0.36 -3.57 14.67
CA LEU A 203 -0.41 -4.04 13.28
C LEU A 203 -0.27 -2.89 12.29
N PHE A 204 -1.06 -1.83 12.49
CA PHE A 204 -1.03 -0.64 11.64
C PHE A 204 0.35 0.04 11.64
N LEU A 205 0.92 0.29 12.80
CA LEU A 205 2.23 0.94 12.92
C LEU A 205 3.35 0.07 12.36
N THR A 206 3.23 -1.26 12.45
CA THR A 206 4.20 -2.18 11.85
C THR A 206 4.15 -2.08 10.33
N SER A 207 2.97 -2.12 9.74
CA SER A 207 2.80 -1.93 8.29
C SER A 207 3.28 -0.54 7.84
N SER A 208 2.95 0.54 8.57
CA SER A 208 3.45 1.89 8.26
C SER A 208 4.97 1.97 8.26
N ARG A 209 5.65 1.24 9.17
CA ARG A 209 7.12 1.16 9.14
C ARG A 209 7.63 0.40 7.92
N TYR A 210 6.92 -0.66 7.49
CA TYR A 210 7.27 -1.38 6.28
C TYR A 210 7.05 -0.54 5.03
N GLU A 211 6.03 0.33 4.97
CA GLU A 211 5.86 1.28 3.87
C GLU A 211 7.08 2.20 3.75
N TYR A 212 7.50 2.82 4.85
CA TYR A 212 8.70 3.64 4.85
C TYR A 212 9.95 2.86 4.42
N LEU A 213 10.13 1.64 4.93
CA LEU A 213 11.25 0.77 4.57
C LEU A 213 11.20 0.35 3.10
N PHE A 214 10.01 0.27 2.50
CA PHE A 214 9.85 -0.05 1.08
C PHE A 214 10.40 1.08 0.20
N TRP A 215 10.16 2.34 0.57
CA TRP A 215 10.79 3.49 -0.10
C TRP A 215 12.31 3.51 0.08
N GLU A 216 12.81 3.24 1.29
CA GLU A 216 14.26 3.12 1.55
C GLU A 216 14.90 2.00 0.73
N MET A 217 14.27 0.84 0.68
CA MET A 217 14.71 -0.29 -0.13
C MET A 217 14.78 0.08 -1.62
N ALA A 218 13.75 0.71 -2.14
CA ALA A 218 13.69 1.12 -3.54
C ALA A 218 14.73 2.21 -3.87
N TRP A 219 14.94 3.16 -2.96
CA TRP A 219 15.95 4.19 -3.11
C TRP A 219 17.37 3.66 -3.13
N ASN A 220 17.68 2.72 -2.23
CA ASN A 220 19.00 2.13 -2.09
C ASN A 220 19.20 0.89 -2.99
N GLN A 221 18.15 0.42 -3.67
CA GLN A 221 18.12 -0.84 -4.44
C GLN A 221 18.63 -2.02 -3.60
N SER A 222 18.17 -2.09 -2.35
CA SER A 222 18.66 -3.05 -1.36
C SER A 222 18.24 -4.47 -1.72
N SER A 223 19.21 -5.39 -1.75
CA SER A 223 19.02 -6.82 -1.97
C SER A 223 19.60 -7.62 -0.81
N TRP A 224 19.47 -8.96 -0.85
CA TRP A 224 20.13 -9.83 0.09
C TRP A 224 21.65 -9.67 0.00
N PRO A 225 22.37 -9.68 1.12
CA PRO A 225 23.82 -9.41 1.14
C PRO A 225 24.70 -10.55 0.62
N LEU A 226 24.09 -11.63 0.11
CA LEU A 226 24.76 -12.84 -0.38
C LEU A 226 24.32 -13.18 -1.79
#